data_15116c06c06059a5833fba58030a8724
#
_entry.id   15116c06c06059a5833fba58030a8724
#
_cell.length_a   1.000
_cell.length_b   1.000
_cell.length_c   1.000
_cell.angle_alpha   90.00
_cell.angle_beta   90.00
_cell.angle_gamma   90.00
#
_symmetry.space_group_name_H-M   'P 1'
#
loop_
_entity.id
_entity.type
_entity.pdbx_description
1 polymer ?
#
loop_
_entity_poly.entity_id
_entity_poly.type
_entity_poly.pdbx_seq_one_letter_code
_entity_poly.pdbx_strand_id
1 'polypeptide(L)'
;MSELNTKLAKIQAEFKSKKSRFNAFGKYYFRSAEDILEALKPFSKELQVTFLVDEEPAELAGIPVIKSTASVSDGKEKITATAVVGIDIDQKGMQMPQRFGSASSYGKKYSLGNLLLIDDTQDADASNSHGAGAKTITKVESSKPKPAAWLNKGTPELDQAIKDIKAGEKTVEDLREEYMMSNAIYEQLKAI
;
A
#
# COMPACT_ATOMS: atom_id res chain seq x y z
N MET A 1 -18.88 -28.38 14.92
CA MET A 1 -17.86 -27.36 14.61
C MET A 1 -16.90 -27.41 15.77
N SER A 2 -15.58 -27.44 15.53
CA SER A 2 -14.63 -27.47 16.65
C SER A 2 -14.64 -26.13 17.40
N GLU A 3 -14.16 -26.13 18.65
CA GLU A 3 -14.07 -24.91 19.45
C GLU A 3 -13.19 -23.86 18.79
N LEU A 4 -12.05 -24.30 18.21
CA LEU A 4 -11.13 -23.43 17.50
C LEU A 4 -11.78 -22.78 16.25
N ASN A 5 -12.58 -23.54 15.50
CA ASN A 5 -13.33 -22.97 14.36
C ASN A 5 -14.30 -21.88 14.79
N THR A 6 -14.97 -22.06 15.93
CA THR A 6 -15.89 -21.05 16.48
C THR A 6 -15.14 -19.78 16.89
N LYS A 7 -13.96 -19.94 17.53
CA LYS A 7 -13.09 -18.83 17.90
C LYS A 7 -12.58 -18.09 16.66
N LEU A 8 -12.13 -18.81 15.62
CA LEU A 8 -11.67 -18.21 14.39
C LEU A 8 -12.79 -17.45 13.66
N ALA A 9 -14.00 -18.02 13.58
CA ALA A 9 -15.16 -17.36 12.97
C ALA A 9 -15.50 -16.04 13.68
N LYS A 10 -15.43 -16.01 15.03
CA LYS A 10 -15.58 -14.77 15.81
C LYS A 10 -14.50 -13.76 15.45
N ILE A 11 -13.22 -14.19 15.39
CA ILE A 11 -12.12 -13.30 15.02
C ILE A 11 -12.34 -12.72 13.62
N GLN A 12 -12.66 -13.55 12.63
CA GLN A 12 -12.91 -13.11 11.25
C GLN A 12 -14.04 -12.08 11.14
N ALA A 13 -15.09 -12.22 11.96
CA ALA A 13 -16.21 -11.29 11.98
C ALA A 13 -15.88 -9.94 12.65
N GLU A 14 -15.11 -9.98 13.73
CA GLU A 14 -14.85 -8.80 14.58
C GLU A 14 -13.53 -8.09 14.27
N PHE A 15 -12.57 -8.79 13.64
CA PHE A 15 -11.24 -8.25 13.37
C PHE A 15 -11.31 -7.01 12.47
N LYS A 16 -10.68 -5.92 12.93
CA LYS A 16 -10.54 -4.68 12.16
C LYS A 16 -9.11 -4.17 12.29
N SER A 17 -8.42 -4.07 11.18
CA SER A 17 -7.13 -3.39 11.09
C SER A 17 -7.22 -2.29 10.03
N LYS A 18 -7.17 -1.04 10.48
CA LYS A 18 -7.33 0.12 9.58
C LYS A 18 -6.10 0.28 8.69
N LYS A 19 -6.30 0.73 7.45
CA LYS A 19 -5.22 1.23 6.59
C LYS A 19 -4.83 2.62 7.08
N SER A 20 -3.90 2.72 8.03
CA SER A 20 -3.49 3.96 8.69
C SER A 20 -2.20 4.55 8.15
N ARG A 21 -1.41 3.77 7.42
CA ARG A 21 -0.12 4.20 6.85
C ARG A 21 -0.33 4.73 5.43
N PHE A 22 0.26 5.89 5.14
CA PHE A 22 0.18 6.50 3.81
C PHE A 22 1.46 6.27 3.03
N ASN A 23 1.35 5.69 1.85
CA ASN A 23 2.44 5.60 0.89
C ASN A 23 2.47 6.86 0.03
N ALA A 24 3.43 7.75 0.28
CA ALA A 24 3.55 9.01 -0.42
C ALA A 24 3.90 8.84 -1.91
N PHE A 25 4.62 7.76 -2.28
CA PHE A 25 4.98 7.47 -3.66
C PHE A 25 3.77 6.95 -4.45
N GLY A 26 3.07 5.93 -3.92
CA GLY A 26 1.88 5.35 -4.55
C GLY A 26 0.58 6.11 -4.28
N LYS A 27 0.59 7.10 -3.39
CA LYS A 27 -0.58 7.92 -2.98
C LYS A 27 -1.79 7.09 -2.52
N TYR A 28 -1.54 6.03 -1.77
CA TYR A 28 -2.59 5.19 -1.19
C TYR A 28 -2.33 4.89 0.29
N TYR A 29 -3.40 4.60 1.02
CA TYR A 29 -3.32 4.13 2.40
C TYR A 29 -3.16 2.61 2.41
N PHE A 30 -2.29 2.11 3.29
CA PHE A 30 -2.06 0.68 3.48
C PHE A 30 -1.95 0.35 4.98
N ARG A 31 -2.00 -0.94 5.29
CA ARG A 31 -1.64 -1.49 6.60
C ARG A 31 -0.36 -2.31 6.46
N SER A 32 0.47 -2.30 7.45
CA SER A 32 1.65 -3.17 7.51
C SER A 32 1.30 -4.52 8.13
N ALA A 33 2.22 -5.48 8.05
CA ALA A 33 2.09 -6.75 8.76
C ALA A 33 2.00 -6.51 10.28
N GLU A 34 2.79 -5.58 10.80
CA GLU A 34 2.81 -5.20 12.22
C GLU A 34 1.46 -4.67 12.69
N ASP A 35 0.76 -3.88 11.87
CA ASP A 35 -0.57 -3.35 12.20
C ASP A 35 -1.59 -4.48 12.37
N ILE A 36 -1.48 -5.55 11.56
CA ILE A 36 -2.32 -6.75 11.68
C ILE A 36 -1.97 -7.53 12.95
N LEU A 37 -0.68 -7.76 13.18
CA LEU A 37 -0.20 -8.50 14.36
C LEU A 37 -0.57 -7.79 15.67
N GLU A 38 -0.45 -6.47 15.73
CA GLU A 38 -0.88 -5.70 16.91
C GLU A 38 -2.38 -5.81 17.15
N ALA A 39 -3.19 -5.73 16.08
CA ALA A 39 -4.64 -5.84 16.18
C ALA A 39 -5.13 -7.25 16.60
N LEU A 40 -4.29 -8.29 16.45
CA LEU A 40 -4.59 -9.66 16.89
C LEU A 40 -4.35 -9.92 18.39
N LYS A 41 -3.48 -9.14 19.04
CA LYS A 41 -3.12 -9.37 20.46
C LYS A 41 -4.30 -9.39 21.42
N PRO A 42 -5.32 -8.51 21.31
CA PRO A 42 -6.51 -8.59 22.16
C PRO A 42 -7.25 -9.93 22.02
N PHE A 43 -7.42 -10.42 20.78
CA PHE A 43 -8.08 -11.70 20.50
C PHE A 43 -7.31 -12.89 21.06
N SER A 44 -5.98 -12.88 21.00
CA SER A 44 -5.14 -13.92 21.62
C SER A 44 -5.42 -14.03 23.11
N LYS A 45 -5.50 -12.90 23.80
CA LYS A 45 -5.76 -12.86 25.23
C LYS A 45 -7.21 -13.27 25.57
N GLU A 46 -8.19 -12.73 24.85
CA GLU A 46 -9.60 -12.96 25.13
C GLU A 46 -10.03 -14.41 24.85
N LEU A 47 -9.60 -14.93 23.69
CA LEU A 47 -10.05 -16.27 23.22
C LEU A 47 -9.06 -17.38 23.57
N GLN A 48 -7.96 -17.05 24.26
CA GLN A 48 -6.91 -17.99 24.62
C GLN A 48 -6.41 -18.79 23.39
N VAL A 49 -6.05 -18.07 22.35
CA VAL A 49 -5.45 -18.63 21.13
C VAL A 49 -4.10 -17.97 20.87
N THR A 50 -3.23 -18.68 20.16
CA THR A 50 -1.93 -18.19 19.70
C THR A 50 -1.94 -18.00 18.19
N PHE A 51 -1.31 -16.94 17.70
CA PHE A 51 -1.06 -16.73 16.29
C PHE A 51 0.44 -16.84 16.03
N LEU A 52 0.79 -17.55 14.95
CA LEU A 52 2.15 -17.65 14.47
C LEU A 52 2.17 -17.42 12.96
N VAL A 53 3.30 -16.92 12.46
CA VAL A 53 3.56 -16.89 11.02
C VAL A 53 4.92 -17.52 10.80
N ASP A 54 4.92 -18.66 10.13
CA ASP A 54 6.12 -19.38 9.72
C ASP A 54 6.47 -18.99 8.28
N GLU A 55 7.74 -18.87 7.98
CA GLU A 55 8.23 -18.49 6.65
C GLU A 55 9.30 -19.50 6.19
N GLU A 56 9.11 -20.05 5.01
CA GLU A 56 10.00 -21.00 4.37
C GLU A 56 10.47 -20.45 3.03
N PRO A 57 11.80 -20.45 2.75
CA PRO A 57 12.28 -20.18 1.42
C PRO A 57 11.93 -21.36 0.49
N ALA A 58 11.52 -21.03 -0.73
CA ALA A 58 11.19 -22.03 -1.76
C ALA A 58 11.53 -21.48 -3.15
N GLU A 59 11.32 -22.31 -4.16
CA GLU A 59 11.43 -21.91 -5.58
C GLU A 59 10.15 -22.33 -6.30
N LEU A 60 9.66 -21.44 -7.15
CA LEU A 60 8.52 -21.70 -8.02
C LEU A 60 8.86 -21.29 -9.45
N ALA A 61 8.97 -22.29 -10.33
CA ALA A 61 9.31 -22.07 -11.75
C ALA A 61 10.62 -21.24 -11.96
N GLY A 62 11.66 -21.53 -11.17
CA GLY A 62 12.94 -20.81 -11.24
C GLY A 62 12.95 -19.46 -10.52
N ILE A 63 11.85 -19.07 -9.87
CA ILE A 63 11.73 -17.82 -9.14
C ILE A 63 11.87 -18.11 -7.63
N PRO A 64 12.81 -17.48 -6.91
CA PRO A 64 12.87 -17.60 -5.47
C PRO A 64 11.65 -16.96 -4.83
N VAL A 65 11.03 -17.70 -3.90
CA VAL A 65 9.81 -17.27 -3.21
C VAL A 65 9.93 -17.46 -1.71
N ILE A 66 9.13 -16.73 -0.95
CA ILE A 66 8.84 -17.00 0.46
C ILE A 66 7.44 -17.59 0.54
N LYS A 67 7.31 -18.77 1.11
CA LYS A 67 6.05 -19.37 1.51
C LYS A 67 5.77 -18.98 2.96
N SER A 68 4.78 -18.13 3.17
CA SER A 68 4.34 -17.67 4.50
C SER A 68 3.10 -18.43 4.91
N THR A 69 3.10 -19.01 6.10
CA THR A 69 1.97 -19.76 6.67
C THR A 69 1.54 -19.12 7.99
N ALA A 70 0.42 -18.43 7.97
CA ALA A 70 -0.23 -17.94 9.18
C ALA A 70 -1.04 -19.05 9.83
N SER A 71 -1.02 -19.11 11.15
CA SER A 71 -1.76 -20.10 11.92
C SER A 71 -2.40 -19.52 13.17
N VAL A 72 -3.51 -20.13 13.57
CA VAL A 72 -4.16 -19.94 14.87
C VAL A 72 -4.27 -21.29 15.56
N SER A 73 -3.96 -21.35 16.85
CA SER A 73 -4.04 -22.57 17.66
C SER A 73 -4.57 -22.27 19.06
N ASP A 74 -5.33 -23.21 19.61
CA ASP A 74 -5.76 -23.24 21.02
C ASP A 74 -4.95 -24.24 21.87
N GLY A 75 -3.85 -24.75 21.31
CA GLY A 75 -3.01 -25.75 21.94
C GLY A 75 -3.44 -27.21 21.72
N LYS A 76 -4.66 -27.44 21.21
CA LYS A 76 -5.19 -28.75 20.84
C LYS A 76 -5.29 -28.92 19.33
N GLU A 77 -5.79 -27.91 18.70
CA GLU A 77 -5.98 -27.82 17.24
C GLU A 77 -5.20 -26.66 16.64
N LYS A 78 -4.96 -26.73 15.35
CA LYS A 78 -4.29 -25.66 14.57
C LYS A 78 -4.98 -25.51 13.23
N ILE A 79 -5.32 -24.28 12.87
CA ILE A 79 -5.82 -23.92 11.54
C ILE A 79 -4.79 -23.03 10.86
N THR A 80 -4.55 -23.24 9.57
CA THR A 80 -3.51 -22.55 8.82
C THR A 80 -4.03 -21.98 7.51
N ALA A 81 -3.43 -20.88 7.08
CA ALA A 81 -3.58 -20.34 5.73
C ALA A 81 -2.22 -19.91 5.19
N THR A 82 -1.97 -20.20 3.94
CA THR A 82 -0.66 -19.99 3.30
C THR A 82 -0.75 -18.97 2.17
N ALA A 83 0.32 -18.22 2.00
CA ALA A 83 0.56 -17.36 0.84
C ALA A 83 1.99 -17.58 0.32
N VAL A 84 2.19 -17.36 -0.98
CA VAL A 84 3.50 -17.43 -1.62
C VAL A 84 3.80 -16.07 -2.25
N VAL A 85 4.99 -15.54 -2.00
CA VAL A 85 5.43 -14.23 -2.50
C VAL A 85 6.78 -14.37 -3.18
N GLY A 86 6.88 -13.89 -4.42
CA GLY A 86 8.13 -13.85 -5.18
C GLY A 86 9.12 -12.85 -4.57
N ILE A 87 10.41 -13.20 -4.66
CA ILE A 87 11.50 -12.31 -4.29
C ILE A 87 12.11 -11.74 -5.57
N ASP A 88 12.03 -10.42 -5.76
CA ASP A 88 12.72 -9.76 -6.85
C ASP A 88 14.21 -9.62 -6.50
N ILE A 89 15.00 -10.60 -6.96
CA ILE A 89 16.46 -10.63 -6.73
C ILE A 89 17.21 -9.60 -7.53
N ASP A 90 16.61 -9.04 -8.57
CA ASP A 90 17.24 -8.06 -9.48
C ASP A 90 16.82 -6.61 -9.18
N GLN A 91 15.98 -6.41 -8.14
CA GLN A 91 15.48 -5.09 -7.77
C GLN A 91 16.63 -4.11 -7.49
N LYS A 92 16.75 -3.09 -8.34
CA LYS A 92 17.77 -2.06 -8.21
C LYS A 92 17.55 -1.18 -6.97
N GLY A 93 18.63 -0.80 -6.31
CA GLY A 93 18.59 0.11 -5.15
C GLY A 93 18.26 -0.56 -3.82
N MET A 94 17.99 -1.87 -3.79
CA MET A 94 17.80 -2.64 -2.56
C MET A 94 18.92 -3.67 -2.35
N GLN A 95 19.44 -3.75 -1.14
CA GLN A 95 20.34 -4.83 -0.74
C GLN A 95 19.56 -6.14 -0.50
N MET A 96 20.23 -7.27 -0.59
CA MET A 96 19.62 -8.60 -0.46
C MET A 96 18.74 -8.74 0.80
N PRO A 97 19.17 -8.34 2.02
CA PRO A 97 18.31 -8.42 3.21
C PRO A 97 17.03 -7.59 3.09
N GLN A 98 17.06 -6.46 2.39
CA GLN A 98 15.88 -5.61 2.18
C GLN A 98 14.89 -6.26 1.22
N ARG A 99 15.37 -6.95 0.18
CA ARG A 99 14.51 -7.69 -0.76
C ARG A 99 13.76 -8.81 -0.06
N PHE A 100 14.46 -9.61 0.74
CA PHE A 100 13.85 -10.66 1.57
C PHE A 100 12.89 -10.07 2.61
N GLY A 101 13.27 -9.00 3.30
CA GLY A 101 12.41 -8.31 4.28
C GLY A 101 11.12 -7.76 3.66
N SER A 102 11.21 -7.24 2.44
CA SER A 102 10.03 -6.79 1.68
C SER A 102 9.12 -7.98 1.36
N ALA A 103 9.65 -9.06 0.78
CA ALA A 103 8.88 -10.26 0.47
C ALA A 103 8.25 -10.88 1.73
N SER A 104 8.99 -10.96 2.84
CA SER A 104 8.48 -11.40 4.15
C SER A 104 7.30 -10.54 4.63
N SER A 105 7.41 -9.21 4.55
CA SER A 105 6.31 -8.32 4.93
C SER A 105 5.04 -8.56 4.11
N TYR A 106 5.18 -8.79 2.81
CA TYR A 106 4.05 -9.16 1.94
C TYR A 106 3.51 -10.54 2.26
N GLY A 107 4.40 -11.53 2.48
CA GLY A 107 4.02 -12.90 2.85
C GLY A 107 3.17 -12.95 4.11
N LYS A 108 3.61 -12.25 5.16
CA LYS A 108 2.85 -12.10 6.42
C LYS A 108 1.49 -11.46 6.20
N LYS A 109 1.41 -10.36 5.45
CA LYS A 109 0.13 -9.70 5.15
C LYS A 109 -0.83 -10.62 4.42
N TYR A 110 -0.36 -11.35 3.42
CA TYR A 110 -1.23 -12.18 2.60
C TYR A 110 -1.65 -13.45 3.33
N SER A 111 -0.75 -14.13 4.04
CA SER A 111 -1.11 -15.31 4.82
C SER A 111 -2.07 -14.98 5.97
N LEU A 112 -1.85 -13.87 6.68
CA LEU A 112 -2.78 -13.37 7.70
C LEU A 112 -4.10 -12.91 7.07
N GLY A 113 -4.05 -12.26 5.90
CA GLY A 113 -5.24 -11.87 5.15
C GLY A 113 -6.10 -13.06 4.79
N ASN A 114 -5.50 -14.16 4.31
CA ASN A 114 -6.19 -15.40 4.00
C ASN A 114 -6.78 -16.06 5.25
N LEU A 115 -6.04 -16.08 6.37
CA LEU A 115 -6.51 -16.68 7.63
C LEU A 115 -7.68 -15.89 8.24
N LEU A 116 -7.62 -14.57 8.17
CA LEU A 116 -8.55 -13.68 8.85
C LEU A 116 -9.68 -13.17 7.94
N LEU A 117 -9.71 -13.56 6.67
CA LEU A 117 -10.65 -13.10 5.65
C LEU A 117 -10.68 -11.56 5.55
N ILE A 118 -9.49 -10.95 5.51
CA ILE A 118 -9.36 -9.49 5.38
C ILE A 118 -9.67 -9.09 3.94
N ASP A 119 -10.85 -8.54 3.72
CA ASP A 119 -11.44 -8.22 2.41
C ASP A 119 -11.34 -6.72 2.09
N ASP A 120 -10.19 -6.11 2.14
CA ASP A 120 -10.04 -4.72 1.67
C ASP A 120 -8.78 -4.50 0.84
N THR A 121 -8.36 -5.53 0.15
CA THR A 121 -7.49 -5.39 -1.00
C THR A 121 -8.32 -4.81 -2.14
N GLN A 122 -8.07 -3.53 -2.52
CA GLN A 122 -8.45 -3.11 -3.87
C GLN A 122 -7.83 -4.12 -4.82
N ASP A 123 -8.70 -4.76 -5.60
CA ASP A 123 -8.30 -5.72 -6.61
C ASP A 123 -7.23 -5.08 -7.50
N ALA A 124 -6.02 -5.65 -7.52
CA ALA A 124 -4.94 -5.14 -8.35
C ALA A 124 -5.33 -5.16 -9.83
N ASP A 125 -6.25 -6.05 -10.24
CA ASP A 125 -6.79 -6.13 -11.59
C ASP A 125 -7.77 -4.99 -11.89
N ALA A 126 -8.43 -4.41 -10.90
CA ALA A 126 -9.29 -3.23 -11.08
C ALA A 126 -8.51 -1.96 -11.50
N SER A 127 -7.18 -1.94 -11.30
CA SER A 127 -6.30 -0.86 -11.74
C SER A 127 -5.55 -1.15 -13.05
N ASN A 128 -5.61 -2.38 -13.56
CA ASN A 128 -5.03 -2.77 -14.85
C ASN A 128 -5.98 -2.44 -16.00
N SER A 129 -5.98 -1.18 -16.45
CA SER A 129 -6.60 -0.80 -17.71
C SER A 129 -5.73 -1.24 -18.90
N HIS A 130 -5.60 -2.53 -19.16
CA HIS A 130 -5.15 -3.02 -20.46
C HIS A 130 -6.31 -2.96 -21.44
N GLY A 131 -6.29 -1.91 -22.24
CA GLY A 131 -6.97 -1.66 -23.48
C GLY A 131 -8.17 -2.51 -23.86
N ALA A 132 -9.38 -1.98 -23.69
CA ALA A 132 -10.50 -2.25 -24.59
C ALA A 132 -11.52 -1.11 -24.46
N GLY A 133 -11.88 -0.61 -25.61
CA GLY A 133 -12.87 0.38 -26.01
C GLY A 133 -13.95 0.83 -25.05
N ALA A 134 -14.17 2.13 -25.15
CA ALA A 134 -15.27 2.93 -24.69
C ALA A 134 -16.58 2.23 -24.30
N LYS A 135 -17.06 2.48 -23.08
CA LYS A 135 -18.47 2.80 -22.83
C LYS A 135 -18.62 3.64 -21.57
N THR A 136 -19.19 4.78 -21.78
CA THR A 136 -19.83 5.78 -20.94
C THR A 136 -20.18 5.32 -19.53
N ILE A 137 -19.60 5.96 -18.50
CA ILE A 137 -20.13 5.99 -17.14
C ILE A 137 -20.25 7.44 -16.69
N THR A 138 -21.41 7.73 -16.21
CA THR A 138 -21.94 8.97 -15.67
C THR A 138 -21.01 9.64 -14.66
N LYS A 139 -20.82 10.92 -14.87
CA LYS A 139 -20.15 11.93 -14.10
C LYS A 139 -20.53 11.88 -12.62
N VAL A 140 -19.54 11.72 -11.74
CA VAL A 140 -19.57 12.21 -10.37
C VAL A 140 -18.42 13.22 -10.24
N GLU A 141 -18.76 14.38 -9.74
CA GLU A 141 -17.99 15.61 -9.81
C GLU A 141 -16.69 15.64 -9.03
N SER A 142 -15.77 16.41 -9.61
CA SER A 142 -14.68 17.22 -9.07
C SER A 142 -13.55 16.52 -8.32
N SER A 143 -12.54 16.13 -9.09
CA SER A 143 -11.15 16.34 -8.69
C SER A 143 -10.47 17.18 -9.76
N LYS A 144 -9.95 18.34 -9.37
CA LYS A 144 -9.13 19.22 -10.23
C LYS A 144 -8.01 18.41 -10.89
N PRO A 145 -7.66 18.65 -12.16
CA PRO A 145 -6.58 17.94 -12.84
C PRO A 145 -5.26 18.13 -12.08
N LYS A 146 -4.51 17.06 -11.89
CA LYS A 146 -3.17 17.11 -11.27
C LYS A 146 -2.22 17.86 -12.19
N PRO A 147 -1.33 18.70 -11.65
CA PRO A 147 -0.31 19.38 -12.44
C PRO A 147 0.57 18.36 -13.18
N ALA A 148 0.66 18.51 -14.51
CA ALA A 148 1.31 17.53 -15.39
C ALA A 148 2.82 17.81 -15.58
N ALA A 149 3.32 18.99 -15.25
CA ALA A 149 4.70 19.41 -15.49
C ALA A 149 5.37 19.94 -14.24
N TRP A 150 6.72 19.80 -14.19
CA TRP A 150 7.56 20.36 -13.14
C TRP A 150 8.08 21.73 -13.56
N LEU A 151 7.94 22.74 -12.70
CA LEU A 151 8.71 23.98 -12.81
C LEU A 151 10.13 23.72 -12.32
N ASN A 152 11.08 23.76 -13.24
CA ASN A 152 12.49 23.57 -12.95
C ASN A 152 13.29 24.85 -13.23
N LYS A 153 14.39 25.05 -12.52
CA LYS A 153 15.26 26.20 -12.71
C LYS A 153 15.85 26.16 -14.14
N GLY A 154 15.70 27.30 -14.86
CA GLY A 154 16.23 27.45 -16.23
C GLY A 154 15.30 26.92 -17.32
N THR A 155 14.02 26.67 -17.03
CA THR A 155 13.03 26.28 -18.04
C THR A 155 12.17 27.51 -18.47
N PRO A 156 11.70 27.52 -19.73
CA PRO A 156 10.82 28.59 -20.23
C PRO A 156 9.55 28.72 -19.39
N GLU A 157 9.04 27.63 -18.84
CA GLU A 157 7.83 27.63 -18.01
C GLU A 157 8.05 28.37 -16.69
N LEU A 158 9.24 28.27 -16.08
CA LEU A 158 9.55 29.04 -14.87
C LEU A 158 9.69 30.53 -15.19
N ASP A 159 10.32 30.87 -16.31
CA ASP A 159 10.45 32.25 -16.74
C ASP A 159 9.09 32.89 -17.04
N GLN A 160 8.16 32.14 -17.61
CA GLN A 160 6.78 32.59 -17.83
C GLN A 160 6.04 32.74 -16.50
N ALA A 161 6.12 31.79 -15.59
CA ALA A 161 5.51 31.85 -14.27
C ALA A 161 5.98 33.08 -13.46
N ILE A 162 7.25 33.45 -13.56
CA ILE A 162 7.80 34.66 -12.95
C ILE A 162 7.17 35.94 -13.57
N LYS A 163 6.95 35.96 -14.88
CA LYS A 163 6.29 37.09 -15.56
C LYS A 163 4.83 37.23 -15.13
N ASP A 164 4.11 36.11 -15.07
CA ASP A 164 2.68 36.08 -14.69
C ASP A 164 2.47 36.60 -13.26
N ILE A 165 3.37 36.21 -12.31
CA ILE A 165 3.33 36.74 -10.94
C ILE A 165 3.62 38.25 -10.91
N LYS A 166 4.66 38.69 -11.63
CA LYS A 166 5.02 40.12 -11.68
C LYS A 166 3.93 41.01 -12.34
N ALA A 167 3.21 40.43 -13.26
CA ALA A 167 2.07 41.11 -13.91
C ALA A 167 0.80 41.05 -13.04
N GLY A 168 0.78 40.29 -11.94
CA GLY A 168 -0.40 40.10 -11.10
C GLY A 168 -1.47 39.22 -11.74
N GLU A 169 -1.13 38.50 -12.80
CA GLU A 169 -2.05 37.63 -13.54
C GLU A 169 -2.29 36.30 -12.84
N LYS A 170 -1.28 35.80 -12.08
CA LYS A 170 -1.35 34.56 -11.29
C LYS A 170 -0.73 34.72 -9.92
N THR A 171 -1.25 33.97 -8.96
CA THR A 171 -0.64 33.83 -7.63
C THR A 171 0.28 32.59 -7.59
N VAL A 172 1.14 32.47 -6.57
CA VAL A 172 1.99 31.31 -6.38
C VAL A 172 1.13 30.06 -6.12
N GLU A 173 -0.02 30.24 -5.47
CA GLU A 173 -1.01 29.20 -5.20
C GLU A 173 -1.63 28.67 -6.51
N ASP A 174 -1.99 29.56 -7.45
CA ASP A 174 -2.51 29.17 -8.78
C ASP A 174 -1.48 28.35 -9.56
N LEU A 175 -0.21 28.79 -9.53
CA LEU A 175 0.88 28.04 -10.16
C LEU A 175 1.12 26.67 -9.52
N ARG A 176 0.86 26.51 -8.22
CA ARG A 176 0.96 25.24 -7.53
C ARG A 176 -0.17 24.27 -7.88
N GLU A 177 -1.30 24.76 -8.34
CA GLU A 177 -2.37 23.95 -8.91
C GLU A 177 -2.04 23.47 -10.33
N GLU A 178 -1.32 24.29 -11.12
CA GLU A 178 -0.97 23.98 -12.51
C GLU A 178 0.33 23.15 -12.64
N TYR A 179 1.31 23.39 -11.75
CA TYR A 179 2.66 22.82 -11.85
C TYR A 179 3.09 22.18 -10.54
N MET A 180 3.88 21.11 -10.66
CA MET A 180 4.69 20.62 -9.54
C MET A 180 5.94 21.49 -9.40
N MET A 181 6.34 21.84 -8.17
CA MET A 181 7.53 22.64 -7.92
C MET A 181 8.24 22.21 -6.63
N SER A 182 9.56 22.42 -6.58
CA SER A 182 10.34 22.21 -5.36
C SER A 182 10.10 23.33 -4.36
N ASN A 183 10.35 23.07 -3.07
CA ASN A 183 10.25 24.11 -2.04
C ASN A 183 11.14 25.34 -2.36
N ALA A 184 12.30 25.11 -2.95
CA ALA A 184 13.21 26.20 -3.34
C ALA A 184 12.60 27.13 -4.42
N ILE A 185 11.89 26.56 -5.41
CA ILE A 185 11.19 27.35 -6.44
C ILE A 185 9.96 28.04 -5.85
N TYR A 186 9.22 27.36 -4.97
CA TYR A 186 8.09 27.95 -4.29
C TYR A 186 8.49 29.19 -3.48
N GLU A 187 9.53 29.11 -2.65
CA GLU A 187 10.03 30.25 -1.88
C GLU A 187 10.59 31.37 -2.79
N GLN A 188 11.23 31.02 -3.91
CA GLN A 188 11.69 31.98 -4.90
C GLN A 188 10.54 32.76 -5.55
N LEU A 189 9.44 32.08 -5.90
CA LEU A 189 8.26 32.71 -6.50
C LEU A 189 7.49 33.55 -5.49
N LYS A 190 7.46 33.16 -4.22
CA LYS A 190 6.81 33.88 -3.14
C LYS A 190 7.53 35.19 -2.75
N ALA A 191 8.82 35.29 -3.08
CA ALA A 191 9.64 36.48 -2.79
C ALA A 191 9.56 37.56 -3.88
N ILE A 192 8.77 37.33 -4.92
CA ILE A 192 8.54 38.26 -6.05
C ILE A 192 7.32 39.15 -5.80
#